data_65645bacca2a26d452c56ce74799d12b
#
_entry.id   65645bacca2a26d452c56ce74799d12b
#
_cell.length_a   1.000
_cell.length_b   1.000
_cell.length_c   1.000
_cell.angle_alpha   90.00
_cell.angle_beta   90.00
_cell.angle_gamma   90.00
#
_symmetry.space_group_name_H-M   'P 1'
#
loop_
_entity.id
_entity.type
_entity.pdbx_description
1 polymer ?
#
loop_
_entity_poly.entity_id
_entity_poly.type
_entity_poly.pdbx_seq_one_letter_code
_entity_poly.pdbx_strand_id
1 'polypeptide(L)'
;NESYDGTPLWSPDGTELAFASNREGSMDVFVMSAQGGQARRVTTHSFNEYPAAWLGKDSLLIRRAGNPTVSELAFPGGTFTRIYKVSKNGGRQTLFSAISMDHISMDGDGRILYNNVKGYEDPWRKHHTSSIARDIYMKDAKGYKRMTTFAGEDRNPVWAPDGKGYYYLSEKDGTFNVYHSALNGDSRQLTSFKGNPVRYLSISSQGLLSFAYDGELYTMVPGKEPVRVPVKINTDIDTDKVIRSLASRGATHVAVSPKGKDVAFVLNGDVYVTTIDFSTTKQITCTPERERRVDFRADGRAVVYDSERGGIWSIYEAEIVNDKEPVMTYCTEIKERLLTDGVTTSFQPLYSPDGKKVAYLQNREAICIIDLKSGKTKVAMDAKYNYSYSDGDQYFTWSPDS
;
A
#
# COMPACT_ATOMS: atom_id res chain seq x y z
N ASN A 1 0.29 11.46 -18.18
CA ASN A 1 -0.85 12.10 -17.55
C ASN A 1 -0.49 12.40 -16.10
N GLU A 2 -0.80 13.59 -15.61
CA GLU A 2 -0.56 14.00 -14.22
C GLU A 2 -1.60 13.45 -13.23
N SER A 3 -2.62 12.77 -13.74
CA SER A 3 -3.69 12.18 -12.92
C SER A 3 -3.35 10.78 -12.46
N TYR A 4 -4.01 10.34 -11.39
CA TYR A 4 -3.89 8.97 -10.92
C TYR A 4 -4.61 8.00 -11.87
N ASP A 5 -3.89 6.97 -12.30
CA ASP A 5 -4.40 5.84 -13.06
C ASP A 5 -4.18 4.55 -12.24
N GLY A 6 -5.20 3.71 -12.11
CA GLY A 6 -5.11 2.50 -11.28
C GLY A 6 -6.10 1.40 -11.61
N THR A 7 -6.05 0.31 -10.87
CA THR A 7 -6.93 -0.87 -11.01
C THR A 7 -7.06 -1.40 -12.45
N PRO A 8 -5.95 -1.73 -13.15
CA PRO A 8 -6.00 -2.20 -14.53
C PRO A 8 -6.58 -3.61 -14.63
N LEU A 9 -7.41 -3.84 -15.64
CA LEU A 9 -8.00 -5.15 -15.96
C LEU A 9 -7.89 -5.41 -17.47
N TRP A 10 -7.24 -6.51 -17.83
CA TRP A 10 -7.18 -6.99 -19.21
C TRP A 10 -8.53 -7.52 -19.68
N SER A 11 -8.89 -7.20 -20.93
CA SER A 11 -10.01 -7.88 -21.60
C SER A 11 -9.71 -9.38 -21.76
N PRO A 12 -10.75 -10.24 -21.82
CA PRO A 12 -10.54 -11.68 -21.92
C PRO A 12 -9.71 -12.13 -23.15
N ASP A 13 -9.72 -11.34 -24.20
CA ASP A 13 -8.95 -11.57 -25.43
C ASP A 13 -7.57 -10.88 -25.43
N GLY A 14 -7.25 -10.11 -24.37
CA GLY A 14 -5.97 -9.41 -24.21
C GLY A 14 -5.78 -8.22 -25.15
N THR A 15 -6.83 -7.75 -25.82
CA THR A 15 -6.72 -6.66 -26.81
C THR A 15 -6.96 -5.28 -26.23
N GLU A 16 -7.64 -5.20 -25.08
CA GLU A 16 -7.98 -3.93 -24.41
C GLU A 16 -7.63 -3.99 -22.91
N LEU A 17 -7.43 -2.83 -22.34
CA LEU A 17 -7.17 -2.60 -20.92
C LEU A 17 -8.25 -1.66 -20.37
N ALA A 18 -9.00 -2.09 -19.35
CA ALA A 18 -9.87 -1.22 -18.58
C ALA A 18 -9.12 -0.75 -17.32
N PHE A 19 -9.26 0.50 -16.93
CA PHE A 19 -8.62 1.05 -15.73
C PHE A 19 -9.43 2.22 -15.17
N ALA A 20 -9.17 2.59 -13.92
CA ALA A 20 -9.75 3.78 -13.30
C ALA A 20 -8.80 4.97 -13.41
N SER A 21 -9.35 6.17 -13.65
CA SER A 21 -8.58 7.40 -13.71
C SER A 21 -9.40 8.59 -13.23
N ASN A 22 -8.75 9.54 -12.55
CA ASN A 22 -9.36 10.79 -12.11
C ASN A 22 -9.04 11.99 -13.04
N ARG A 23 -8.63 11.72 -14.27
CA ARG A 23 -8.25 12.76 -15.25
C ARG A 23 -9.37 13.72 -15.63
N GLU A 24 -10.61 13.36 -15.37
CA GLU A 24 -11.81 14.15 -15.60
C GLU A 24 -12.52 14.59 -14.30
N GLY A 25 -11.79 14.51 -13.16
CA GLY A 25 -12.28 14.93 -11.84
C GLY A 25 -12.48 13.78 -10.86
N SER A 26 -13.61 13.05 -10.93
CA SER A 26 -13.84 11.83 -10.16
C SER A 26 -13.10 10.65 -10.78
N MET A 27 -12.95 9.56 -10.00
CA MET A 27 -12.46 8.30 -10.56
C MET A 27 -13.52 7.71 -11.49
N ASP A 28 -13.18 7.59 -12.75
CA ASP A 28 -14.01 7.00 -13.79
C ASP A 28 -13.30 5.82 -14.44
N VAL A 29 -14.09 4.96 -15.09
CA VAL A 29 -13.56 3.83 -15.84
C VAL A 29 -13.22 4.26 -17.27
N PHE A 30 -12.02 3.93 -17.68
CA PHE A 30 -11.50 4.13 -19.03
C PHE A 30 -11.14 2.80 -19.68
N VAL A 31 -11.19 2.75 -20.99
CA VAL A 31 -10.73 1.61 -21.79
C VAL A 31 -9.78 2.11 -22.88
N MET A 32 -8.69 1.39 -23.07
CA MET A 32 -7.70 1.66 -24.14
C MET A 32 -7.24 0.37 -24.82
N SER A 33 -6.67 0.50 -25.98
CA SER A 33 -6.02 -0.62 -26.67
C SER A 33 -4.78 -1.09 -25.91
N ALA A 34 -4.54 -2.39 -25.87
CA ALA A 34 -3.32 -3.00 -25.36
C ALA A 34 -2.05 -2.55 -26.11
N GLN A 35 -2.19 -2.04 -27.33
CA GLN A 35 -1.11 -1.49 -28.15
C GLN A 35 -0.81 -0.01 -27.83
N GLY A 36 -1.53 0.56 -26.85
CA GLY A 36 -1.42 1.97 -26.49
C GLY A 36 -2.41 2.87 -27.24
N GLY A 37 -2.15 4.16 -27.20
CA GLY A 37 -3.01 5.18 -27.80
C GLY A 37 -3.90 5.91 -26.79
N GLN A 38 -4.92 6.60 -27.29
CA GLN A 38 -5.81 7.40 -26.44
C GLN A 38 -6.83 6.52 -25.72
N ALA A 39 -6.92 6.69 -24.38
CA ALA A 39 -7.94 6.05 -23.56
C ALA A 39 -9.30 6.71 -23.76
N ARG A 40 -10.35 5.90 -23.83
CA ARG A 40 -11.75 6.34 -23.96
C ARG A 40 -12.45 6.21 -22.61
N ARG A 41 -13.09 7.28 -22.16
CA ARG A 41 -13.92 7.30 -20.96
C ARG A 41 -15.18 6.44 -21.16
N VAL A 42 -15.46 5.56 -20.22
CA VAL A 42 -16.62 4.63 -20.25
C VAL A 42 -17.70 5.09 -19.29
N THR A 43 -17.33 5.61 -18.14
CA THR A 43 -18.27 6.06 -17.11
C THR A 43 -18.12 7.55 -16.82
N THR A 44 -19.18 8.17 -16.31
CA THR A 44 -19.26 9.63 -16.12
C THR A 44 -20.03 10.03 -14.86
N HIS A 45 -20.15 9.12 -13.91
CA HIS A 45 -20.89 9.40 -12.69
C HIS A 45 -20.06 10.27 -11.73
N SER A 46 -20.73 11.08 -10.90
CA SER A 46 -20.05 11.96 -9.93
C SER A 46 -19.41 11.22 -8.74
N PHE A 47 -19.79 9.97 -8.48
CA PHE A 47 -19.10 9.11 -7.52
C PHE A 47 -17.95 8.36 -8.18
N ASN A 48 -16.96 7.98 -7.36
CA ASN A 48 -15.85 7.17 -7.83
C ASN A 48 -16.30 5.80 -8.32
N GLU A 49 -15.86 5.47 -9.53
CA GLU A 49 -16.16 4.22 -10.22
C GLU A 49 -14.87 3.49 -10.58
N TYR A 50 -14.85 2.20 -10.31
CA TYR A 50 -13.67 1.35 -10.55
C TYR A 50 -14.06 0.12 -11.36
N PRO A 51 -13.25 -0.32 -12.33
CA PRO A 51 -13.47 -1.57 -12.99
C PRO A 51 -13.32 -2.73 -12.00
N ALA A 52 -14.21 -3.72 -12.08
CA ALA A 52 -14.22 -4.88 -11.20
C ALA A 52 -13.98 -6.18 -11.94
N ALA A 53 -14.55 -6.34 -13.14
CA ALA A 53 -14.30 -7.48 -14.04
C ALA A 53 -14.79 -7.16 -15.45
N TRP A 54 -14.28 -7.86 -16.44
CA TRP A 54 -14.91 -7.94 -17.76
C TRP A 54 -16.04 -8.95 -17.75
N LEU A 55 -17.16 -8.60 -18.34
CA LEU A 55 -18.31 -9.48 -18.60
C LEU A 55 -18.37 -9.77 -20.10
N GLY A 56 -17.71 -10.85 -20.52
CA GLY A 56 -17.42 -11.08 -21.92
C GLY A 56 -16.48 -9.99 -22.47
N LYS A 57 -16.48 -9.78 -23.79
CA LYS A 57 -15.59 -8.80 -24.45
C LYS A 57 -16.22 -7.41 -24.64
N ASP A 58 -17.52 -7.25 -24.37
CA ASP A 58 -18.27 -6.03 -24.74
C ASP A 58 -18.83 -5.27 -23.53
N SER A 59 -18.71 -5.80 -22.33
CA SER A 59 -19.24 -5.19 -21.11
C SER A 59 -18.25 -5.27 -19.96
N LEU A 60 -18.39 -4.34 -19.04
CA LEU A 60 -17.64 -4.28 -17.78
C LEU A 60 -18.60 -4.41 -16.61
N LEU A 61 -18.15 -5.09 -15.57
CA LEU A 61 -18.64 -4.92 -14.22
C LEU A 61 -17.81 -3.82 -13.57
N ILE A 62 -18.50 -2.86 -12.98
CA ILE A 62 -17.88 -1.74 -12.29
C ILE A 62 -18.35 -1.71 -10.85
N ARG A 63 -17.48 -1.28 -9.97
CA ARG A 63 -17.77 -1.07 -8.55
C ARG A 63 -17.97 0.42 -8.29
N ARG A 64 -19.07 0.76 -7.63
CA ARG A 64 -19.39 2.13 -7.24
C ARG A 64 -19.95 2.17 -5.83
N ALA A 65 -19.44 3.10 -5.01
CA ALA A 65 -20.08 3.51 -3.75
C ALA A 65 -21.13 4.59 -4.08
N GLY A 66 -22.20 4.61 -3.28
CA GLY A 66 -23.26 5.60 -3.43
C GLY A 66 -24.46 5.11 -4.26
N ASN A 67 -25.59 5.64 -3.91
CA ASN A 67 -26.88 5.24 -4.42
C ASN A 67 -27.63 6.41 -5.05
N PRO A 68 -28.35 6.20 -6.16
CA PRO A 68 -29.13 7.25 -6.78
C PRO A 68 -30.47 7.51 -6.06
N THR A 69 -30.84 6.72 -5.03
CA THR A 69 -32.15 6.85 -4.38
C THR A 69 -32.03 7.26 -2.93
N VAL A 70 -32.95 8.13 -2.48
CA VAL A 70 -32.99 8.71 -1.12
C VAL A 70 -33.11 7.63 -0.03
N SER A 71 -33.79 6.52 -0.27
CA SER A 71 -33.95 5.39 0.65
C SER A 71 -32.63 4.66 0.95
N GLU A 72 -31.64 4.84 0.11
CA GLU A 72 -30.35 4.17 0.22
C GLU A 72 -29.28 5.05 0.87
N LEU A 73 -29.57 6.33 1.11
CA LEU A 73 -28.71 7.26 1.86
C LEU A 73 -28.63 6.94 3.36
N ALA A 74 -29.52 6.07 3.86
CA ALA A 74 -29.54 5.65 5.26
C ALA A 74 -28.40 4.69 5.64
N PHE A 75 -27.70 4.09 4.64
CA PHE A 75 -26.52 3.26 4.89
C PHE A 75 -25.24 4.09 4.86
N PRO A 76 -24.20 3.75 5.66
CA PRO A 76 -22.91 4.43 5.61
C PRO A 76 -22.38 4.40 4.18
N GLY A 77 -22.45 5.53 3.49
CA GLY A 77 -21.96 5.67 2.14
C GLY A 77 -20.45 5.38 2.09
N GLY A 78 -20.02 4.63 1.09
CA GLY A 78 -18.61 4.36 0.83
C GLY A 78 -18.10 3.00 1.29
N THR A 79 -18.63 2.42 2.36
CA THR A 79 -18.16 1.10 2.86
C THR A 79 -18.69 -0.04 1.99
N PHE A 80 -19.96 0.03 1.57
CA PHE A 80 -20.60 -1.01 0.78
C PHE A 80 -20.82 -0.53 -0.65
N THR A 81 -19.99 -1.04 -1.55
CA THR A 81 -20.10 -0.78 -2.98
C THR A 81 -21.08 -1.76 -3.61
N ARG A 82 -21.70 -1.35 -4.70
CA ARG A 82 -22.53 -2.19 -5.56
C ARG A 82 -21.86 -2.44 -6.87
N ILE A 83 -22.24 -3.51 -7.52
CA ILE A 83 -21.72 -3.88 -8.83
C ILE A 83 -22.74 -3.51 -9.89
N TYR A 84 -22.30 -2.72 -10.86
CA TYR A 84 -23.08 -2.32 -12.02
C TYR A 84 -22.48 -2.92 -13.28
N LYS A 85 -23.33 -3.15 -14.27
CA LYS A 85 -22.93 -3.51 -15.63
C LYS A 85 -23.00 -2.28 -16.51
N VAL A 86 -21.98 -2.08 -17.33
CA VAL A 86 -21.92 -1.05 -18.36
C VAL A 86 -21.30 -1.63 -19.64
N SER A 87 -21.73 -1.14 -20.82
CA SER A 87 -21.02 -1.46 -22.06
C SER A 87 -19.63 -0.84 -22.03
N LYS A 88 -18.62 -1.51 -22.59
CA LYS A 88 -17.27 -0.94 -22.74
C LYS A 88 -17.28 0.36 -23.57
N ASN A 89 -18.32 0.59 -24.36
CA ASN A 89 -18.52 1.82 -25.15
C ASN A 89 -19.25 2.92 -24.38
N GLY A 90 -19.55 2.70 -23.10
CA GLY A 90 -20.28 3.65 -22.26
C GLY A 90 -21.80 3.44 -22.34
N GLY A 91 -22.54 4.42 -21.83
CA GLY A 91 -23.98 4.40 -21.80
C GLY A 91 -24.58 4.08 -20.43
N ARG A 92 -25.84 3.61 -20.41
CA ARG A 92 -26.58 3.40 -19.17
C ARG A 92 -25.99 2.25 -18.36
N GLN A 93 -25.71 2.54 -17.10
CA GLN A 93 -25.34 1.54 -16.12
C GLN A 93 -26.58 0.85 -15.56
N THR A 94 -26.51 -0.46 -15.37
CA THR A 94 -27.58 -1.26 -14.76
C THR A 94 -27.05 -2.00 -13.55
N LEU A 95 -27.84 -2.09 -12.48
CA LEU A 95 -27.46 -2.84 -11.29
C LEU A 95 -27.28 -4.32 -11.64
N PHE A 96 -26.09 -4.85 -11.38
CA PHE A 96 -25.76 -6.26 -11.57
C PHE A 96 -25.89 -7.04 -10.25
N SER A 97 -25.39 -6.45 -9.14
CA SER A 97 -25.50 -7.05 -7.81
C SER A 97 -25.54 -5.97 -6.74
N ALA A 98 -26.48 -6.12 -5.80
CA ALA A 98 -26.53 -5.32 -4.60
C ALA A 98 -25.56 -5.79 -3.50
N ILE A 99 -25.01 -7.00 -3.64
CA ILE A 99 -23.98 -7.53 -2.74
C ILE A 99 -22.67 -6.81 -3.01
N SER A 100 -22.03 -6.35 -1.97
CA SER A 100 -20.71 -5.74 -2.05
C SER A 100 -19.67 -6.83 -2.30
N MET A 101 -19.10 -6.82 -3.49
CA MET A 101 -18.10 -7.78 -3.96
C MET A 101 -16.78 -7.09 -4.23
N ASP A 102 -15.71 -7.72 -3.80
CA ASP A 102 -14.34 -7.29 -4.11
C ASP A 102 -13.58 -8.44 -4.81
N HIS A 103 -12.53 -8.13 -5.58
CA HIS A 103 -11.71 -9.11 -6.28
C HIS A 103 -12.54 -10.13 -7.09
N ILE A 104 -13.37 -9.62 -8.00
CA ILE A 104 -14.26 -10.46 -8.84
C ILE A 104 -13.43 -11.18 -9.88
N SER A 105 -13.60 -12.51 -9.96
CA SER A 105 -13.06 -13.35 -11.03
C SER A 105 -14.19 -14.16 -11.67
N MET A 106 -14.28 -14.13 -12.99
CA MET A 106 -15.30 -14.85 -13.76
C MET A 106 -14.66 -15.94 -14.59
N ASP A 107 -15.34 -17.07 -14.72
CA ASP A 107 -14.95 -18.12 -15.65
C ASP A 107 -15.79 -18.11 -16.96
N GLY A 108 -15.48 -19.04 -17.85
CA GLY A 108 -16.17 -19.16 -19.15
C GLY A 108 -17.66 -19.55 -19.04
N ASP A 109 -18.08 -20.16 -17.93
CA ASP A 109 -19.47 -20.60 -17.68
C ASP A 109 -20.27 -19.48 -16.95
N GLY A 110 -19.69 -18.33 -16.71
CA GLY A 110 -20.34 -17.22 -16.01
C GLY A 110 -20.44 -17.39 -14.49
N ARG A 111 -19.70 -18.34 -13.90
CA ARG A 111 -19.58 -18.47 -12.45
C ARG A 111 -18.63 -17.36 -11.96
N ILE A 112 -18.97 -16.79 -10.82
CA ILE A 112 -18.23 -15.65 -10.24
C ILE A 112 -17.65 -16.06 -8.90
N LEU A 113 -16.35 -15.92 -8.75
CA LEU A 113 -15.67 -15.92 -7.45
C LEU A 113 -15.46 -14.47 -6.99
N TYR A 114 -15.62 -14.22 -5.71
CA TYR A 114 -15.44 -12.88 -5.15
C TYR A 114 -15.13 -12.94 -3.65
N ASN A 115 -14.52 -11.88 -3.15
CA ASN A 115 -14.50 -11.62 -1.71
C ASN A 115 -15.76 -10.88 -1.30
N ASN A 116 -16.43 -11.36 -0.26
CA ASN A 116 -17.57 -10.64 0.27
C ASN A 116 -17.10 -9.54 1.23
N VAL A 117 -17.62 -8.33 1.06
CA VAL A 117 -17.30 -7.18 1.91
C VAL A 117 -18.35 -7.11 3.02
N LYS A 118 -17.96 -7.44 4.24
CA LYS A 118 -18.84 -7.47 5.42
C LYS A 118 -18.77 -6.18 6.25
N GLY A 119 -17.76 -5.36 6.02
CA GLY A 119 -17.52 -4.12 6.76
C GLY A 119 -16.27 -3.39 6.25
N TYR A 120 -15.93 -2.30 6.92
CA TYR A 120 -14.66 -1.63 6.67
C TYR A 120 -13.53 -2.49 7.21
N GLU A 121 -12.54 -2.74 6.39
CA GLU A 121 -11.35 -3.52 6.69
C GLU A 121 -10.14 -2.82 6.11
N ASP A 122 -9.10 -2.64 6.91
CA ASP A 122 -7.80 -2.22 6.42
C ASP A 122 -7.18 -3.37 5.61
N PRO A 123 -6.95 -3.22 4.29
CA PRO A 123 -6.38 -4.27 3.45
C PRO A 123 -4.94 -4.63 3.85
N TRP A 124 -4.28 -3.82 4.68
CA TRP A 124 -2.91 -4.02 5.13
C TRP A 124 -2.79 -4.80 6.43
N ARG A 125 -3.92 -5.05 7.14
CA ARG A 125 -3.92 -5.83 8.38
C ARG A 125 -3.42 -7.25 8.17
N LYS A 126 -2.72 -7.79 9.19
CA LYS A 126 -2.35 -9.19 9.31
C LYS A 126 -3.14 -9.88 10.43
N HIS A 127 -3.34 -11.18 10.31
CA HIS A 127 -3.91 -12.07 11.35
C HIS A 127 -5.26 -11.60 11.89
N HIS A 128 -6.07 -11.03 11.02
CA HIS A 128 -7.38 -10.55 11.40
C HIS A 128 -8.36 -11.72 11.54
N THR A 129 -8.92 -11.90 12.73
CA THR A 129 -9.92 -12.92 13.06
C THR A 129 -11.15 -12.24 13.66
N SER A 130 -12.04 -11.74 12.85
CA SER A 130 -13.28 -11.11 13.32
C SER A 130 -14.46 -11.49 12.42
N SER A 131 -15.67 -11.09 12.81
CA SER A 131 -16.88 -11.32 12.01
C SER A 131 -16.85 -10.67 10.64
N ILE A 132 -15.98 -9.67 10.44
CA ILE A 132 -15.79 -8.98 9.13
C ILE A 132 -14.62 -9.52 8.31
N ALA A 133 -13.85 -10.49 8.84
CA ALA A 133 -12.82 -11.17 8.06
C ALA A 133 -13.39 -11.71 6.74
N ARG A 134 -12.65 -11.52 5.67
CA ARG A 134 -13.14 -11.79 4.31
C ARG A 134 -13.03 -13.27 3.98
N ASP A 135 -14.06 -13.77 3.34
CA ASP A 135 -14.10 -15.10 2.77
C ASP A 135 -14.27 -15.03 1.26
N ILE A 136 -14.00 -16.14 0.60
CA ILE A 136 -14.28 -16.33 -0.81
C ILE A 136 -15.66 -16.95 -0.96
N TYR A 137 -16.46 -16.37 -1.83
CA TYR A 137 -17.77 -16.85 -2.23
C TYR A 137 -17.80 -17.12 -3.72
N MET A 138 -18.64 -18.07 -4.12
CA MET A 138 -18.99 -18.32 -5.51
C MET A 138 -20.45 -17.99 -5.73
N LYS A 139 -20.74 -17.28 -6.84
CA LYS A 139 -22.09 -17.11 -7.39
C LYS A 139 -22.18 -17.89 -8.68
N ASP A 140 -23.19 -18.74 -8.79
CA ASP A 140 -23.55 -19.47 -10.01
C ASP A 140 -25.05 -19.36 -10.28
N ALA A 141 -25.57 -20.16 -11.19
CA ALA A 141 -27.01 -20.21 -11.52
C ALA A 141 -27.87 -20.73 -10.35
N LYS A 142 -27.29 -21.46 -9.41
CA LYS A 142 -27.99 -22.03 -8.23
C LYS A 142 -28.01 -21.07 -7.04
N GLY A 143 -27.23 -19.98 -7.06
CA GLY A 143 -27.18 -18.98 -6.01
C GLY A 143 -25.76 -18.72 -5.51
N TYR A 144 -25.61 -18.54 -4.20
CA TYR A 144 -24.38 -18.15 -3.55
C TYR A 144 -23.87 -19.26 -2.64
N LYS A 145 -22.57 -19.57 -2.74
CA LYS A 145 -21.90 -20.57 -1.92
C LYS A 145 -20.63 -19.99 -1.31
N ARG A 146 -20.44 -20.14 0.00
CA ARG A 146 -19.16 -19.86 0.67
C ARG A 146 -18.17 -20.95 0.31
N MET A 147 -16.97 -20.56 -0.14
CA MET A 147 -15.93 -21.48 -0.64
C MET A 147 -14.83 -21.71 0.37
N THR A 148 -14.57 -20.75 1.25
CA THR A 148 -13.53 -20.86 2.30
C THR A 148 -14.14 -20.69 3.68
N THR A 149 -13.53 -21.33 4.69
CA THR A 149 -14.02 -21.38 6.07
C THR A 149 -12.94 -21.08 7.10
N PHE A 150 -11.78 -20.58 6.66
CA PHE A 150 -10.71 -20.18 7.56
C PHE A 150 -11.18 -19.01 8.43
N ALA A 151 -10.77 -19.00 9.72
CA ALA A 151 -11.20 -17.96 10.66
C ALA A 151 -10.54 -16.59 10.41
N GLY A 152 -9.35 -16.57 9.76
CA GLY A 152 -8.69 -15.38 9.27
C GLY A 152 -9.17 -15.02 7.87
N GLU A 153 -8.30 -14.40 7.08
CA GLU A 153 -8.68 -13.87 5.77
C GLU A 153 -8.22 -14.74 4.62
N ASP A 154 -9.14 -14.93 3.67
CA ASP A 154 -8.91 -15.48 2.35
C ASP A 154 -9.29 -14.45 1.30
N ARG A 155 -8.35 -14.10 0.39
CA ARG A 155 -8.49 -12.96 -0.54
C ARG A 155 -8.14 -13.30 -1.98
N ASN A 156 -8.48 -12.37 -2.89
CA ASN A 156 -8.06 -12.38 -4.30
C ASN A 156 -8.26 -13.72 -5.01
N PRO A 157 -9.49 -14.25 -5.07
CA PRO A 157 -9.74 -15.48 -5.82
C PRO A 157 -9.58 -15.25 -7.32
N VAL A 158 -8.90 -16.16 -8.01
CA VAL A 158 -8.82 -16.22 -9.48
C VAL A 158 -9.09 -17.63 -9.98
N TRP A 159 -9.94 -17.76 -10.97
CA TRP A 159 -10.28 -19.06 -11.56
C TRP A 159 -9.06 -19.71 -12.19
N ALA A 160 -8.92 -21.00 -12.00
CA ALA A 160 -8.03 -21.80 -12.84
C ALA A 160 -8.61 -21.85 -14.26
N PRO A 161 -7.80 -21.79 -15.34
CA PRO A 161 -8.30 -21.74 -16.71
C PRO A 161 -9.16 -22.95 -17.12
N ASP A 162 -8.99 -24.07 -16.46
CA ASP A 162 -9.79 -25.31 -16.70
C ASP A 162 -11.16 -25.29 -16.00
N GLY A 163 -11.45 -24.26 -15.19
CA GLY A 163 -12.68 -24.11 -14.44
C GLY A 163 -12.92 -25.16 -13.35
N LYS A 164 -11.93 -26.01 -13.02
CA LYS A 164 -12.06 -27.08 -12.01
C LYS A 164 -11.62 -26.67 -10.61
N GLY A 165 -11.01 -25.52 -10.49
CA GLY A 165 -10.52 -24.98 -9.22
C GLY A 165 -10.21 -23.49 -9.33
N TYR A 166 -9.61 -22.94 -8.28
CA TYR A 166 -9.23 -21.54 -8.22
C TYR A 166 -7.98 -21.36 -7.36
N TYR A 167 -7.27 -20.26 -7.63
CA TYR A 167 -6.15 -19.81 -6.78
C TYR A 167 -6.63 -18.64 -5.93
N TYR A 168 -6.02 -18.48 -4.76
CA TYR A 168 -6.37 -17.41 -3.83
C TYR A 168 -5.23 -17.12 -2.87
N LEU A 169 -5.31 -16.02 -2.16
CA LEU A 169 -4.40 -15.66 -1.08
C LEU A 169 -5.01 -16.03 0.27
N SER A 170 -4.24 -16.71 1.11
CA SER A 170 -4.63 -17.06 2.47
C SER A 170 -3.47 -16.85 3.43
N GLU A 171 -3.77 -16.40 4.63
CA GLU A 171 -2.78 -16.22 5.71
C GLU A 171 -2.78 -17.36 6.74
N LYS A 172 -3.44 -18.48 6.47
CA LYS A 172 -3.62 -19.57 7.42
C LYS A 172 -2.31 -20.21 7.92
N ASP A 173 -1.21 -20.03 7.20
CA ASP A 173 0.12 -20.51 7.59
C ASP A 173 1.07 -19.36 7.98
N GLY A 174 0.53 -18.26 8.52
CA GLY A 174 1.29 -17.17 9.13
C GLY A 174 1.31 -15.86 8.33
N THR A 175 1.34 -15.89 7.01
CA THR A 175 1.22 -14.72 6.16
C THR A 175 0.55 -15.07 4.84
N PHE A 176 0.04 -14.07 4.12
CA PHE A 176 -0.61 -14.35 2.84
C PHE A 176 0.34 -15.02 1.87
N ASN A 177 -0.05 -16.20 1.43
CA ASN A 177 0.60 -16.99 0.39
C ASN A 177 -0.43 -17.43 -0.66
N VAL A 178 0.04 -17.90 -1.81
CA VAL A 178 -0.81 -18.43 -2.86
C VAL A 178 -1.23 -19.85 -2.52
N TYR A 179 -2.53 -20.11 -2.57
CA TYR A 179 -3.16 -21.41 -2.44
C TYR A 179 -3.92 -21.78 -3.69
N HIS A 180 -4.06 -23.06 -3.92
CA HIS A 180 -5.00 -23.63 -4.89
C HIS A 180 -6.08 -24.39 -4.16
N SER A 181 -7.34 -24.24 -4.57
CA SER A 181 -8.44 -25.07 -4.08
C SER A 181 -9.21 -25.68 -5.25
N ALA A 182 -9.53 -26.96 -5.15
CA ALA A 182 -10.54 -27.56 -5.98
C ALA A 182 -11.95 -27.12 -5.52
N LEU A 183 -12.96 -27.29 -6.36
CA LEU A 183 -14.35 -26.89 -6.04
C LEU A 183 -15.00 -27.70 -4.92
N ASN A 184 -14.44 -28.86 -4.58
CA ASN A 184 -14.85 -29.70 -3.45
C ASN A 184 -14.28 -29.20 -2.10
N GLY A 185 -13.37 -28.23 -2.11
CA GLY A 185 -12.75 -27.63 -0.91
C GLY A 185 -11.35 -28.15 -0.59
N ASP A 186 -10.82 -29.13 -1.32
CA ASP A 186 -9.45 -29.59 -1.15
C ASP A 186 -8.48 -28.48 -1.53
N SER A 187 -7.70 -27.98 -0.57
CA SER A 187 -6.80 -26.87 -0.77
C SER A 187 -5.35 -27.20 -0.41
N ARG A 188 -4.41 -26.65 -1.20
CA ARG A 188 -2.97 -26.77 -0.97
C ARG A 188 -2.26 -25.44 -1.13
N GLN A 189 -1.23 -25.23 -0.34
CA GLN A 189 -0.32 -24.08 -0.45
C GLN A 189 0.61 -24.28 -1.65
N LEU A 190 0.88 -23.17 -2.37
CA LEU A 190 1.76 -23.17 -3.54
C LEU A 190 3.02 -22.33 -3.33
N THR A 191 2.97 -21.32 -2.47
CA THR A 191 4.14 -20.49 -2.10
C THR A 191 4.33 -20.49 -0.61
N SER A 192 5.57 -20.27 -0.14
CA SER A 192 5.93 -20.32 1.29
C SER A 192 6.74 -19.08 1.71
N PHE A 193 6.36 -17.91 1.20
CA PHE A 193 6.95 -16.65 1.61
C PHE A 193 6.71 -16.38 3.11
N LYS A 194 7.66 -15.70 3.75
CA LYS A 194 7.60 -15.37 5.17
C LYS A 194 7.80 -13.88 5.38
N GLY A 195 7.27 -13.35 6.49
CA GLY A 195 7.39 -11.96 6.84
C GLY A 195 6.34 -11.10 6.14
N ASN A 196 6.56 -10.72 4.88
CA ASN A 196 5.63 -9.89 4.12
C ASN A 196 4.53 -10.71 3.44
N PRO A 197 3.32 -10.14 3.26
CA PRO A 197 2.23 -10.82 2.58
C PRO A 197 2.40 -10.79 1.06
N VAL A 198 2.03 -11.88 0.38
CA VAL A 198 1.78 -11.89 -1.05
C VAL A 198 0.51 -11.10 -1.35
N ARG A 199 0.52 -10.30 -2.44
CA ARG A 199 -0.58 -9.40 -2.82
C ARG A 199 -0.84 -9.41 -4.33
N TYR A 200 -2.00 -8.88 -4.73
CA TYR A 200 -2.36 -8.62 -6.13
C TYR A 200 -2.30 -9.86 -7.02
N LEU A 201 -2.78 -11.00 -6.50
CA LEU A 201 -2.83 -12.24 -7.27
C LEU A 201 -3.69 -12.07 -8.51
N SER A 202 -3.15 -12.44 -9.64
CA SER A 202 -3.84 -12.51 -10.93
C SER A 202 -3.39 -13.73 -11.72
N ILE A 203 -4.10 -14.05 -12.79
CA ILE A 203 -3.81 -15.20 -13.66
C ILE A 203 -4.03 -14.83 -15.12
N SER A 204 -3.14 -15.29 -15.98
CA SER A 204 -3.33 -15.20 -17.42
C SER A 204 -4.28 -16.29 -17.93
N SER A 205 -4.80 -16.13 -19.15
CA SER A 205 -5.60 -17.15 -19.83
C SER A 205 -4.84 -18.48 -20.05
N GLN A 206 -3.52 -18.44 -20.01
CA GLN A 206 -2.64 -19.61 -20.13
C GLN A 206 -2.28 -20.25 -18.77
N GLY A 207 -2.81 -19.72 -17.67
CA GLY A 207 -2.57 -20.26 -16.32
C GLY A 207 -1.30 -19.77 -15.65
N LEU A 208 -0.61 -18.78 -16.19
CA LEU A 208 0.52 -18.14 -15.52
C LEU A 208 -0.01 -17.21 -14.42
N LEU A 209 0.34 -17.48 -13.18
CA LEU A 209 0.04 -16.62 -12.04
C LEU A 209 1.00 -15.44 -12.00
N SER A 210 0.51 -14.28 -11.56
CA SER A 210 1.37 -13.16 -11.17
C SER A 210 0.89 -12.55 -9.85
N PHE A 211 1.84 -12.03 -9.08
CA PHE A 211 1.60 -11.43 -7.78
C PHE A 211 2.77 -10.53 -7.37
N ALA A 212 2.54 -9.70 -6.35
CA ALA A 212 3.58 -8.92 -5.72
C ALA A 212 3.98 -9.53 -4.37
N TYR A 213 5.25 -9.44 -4.05
CA TYR A 213 5.80 -9.78 -2.74
C TYR A 213 6.99 -8.86 -2.46
N ASP A 214 6.99 -8.23 -1.29
CA ASP A 214 8.07 -7.36 -0.80
C ASP A 214 8.49 -6.26 -1.80
N GLY A 215 7.51 -5.59 -2.39
CA GLY A 215 7.74 -4.53 -3.39
C GLY A 215 8.10 -5.00 -4.79
N GLU A 216 8.32 -6.30 -5.00
CA GLU A 216 8.73 -6.89 -6.26
C GLU A 216 7.59 -7.66 -6.94
N LEU A 217 7.66 -7.77 -8.25
CA LEU A 217 6.71 -8.55 -9.05
C LEU A 217 7.24 -9.96 -9.31
N TYR A 218 6.36 -10.94 -9.22
CA TYR A 218 6.65 -12.35 -9.47
C TYR A 218 5.66 -12.94 -10.47
N THR A 219 6.14 -13.92 -11.22
CA THR A 219 5.30 -14.83 -12.01
C THR A 219 5.55 -16.27 -11.57
N MET A 220 4.53 -17.13 -11.68
CA MET A 220 4.64 -18.53 -11.30
C MET A 220 3.76 -19.41 -12.20
N VAL A 221 4.36 -20.44 -12.77
CA VAL A 221 3.60 -21.57 -13.32
C VAL A 221 3.18 -22.44 -12.13
N PRO A 222 1.89 -22.79 -11.97
CA PRO A 222 1.44 -23.61 -10.84
C PRO A 222 2.26 -24.88 -10.68
N GLY A 223 2.79 -25.10 -9.46
CA GLY A 223 3.67 -26.23 -9.15
C GLY A 223 5.15 -26.03 -9.49
N LYS A 224 5.54 -24.85 -9.91
CA LYS A 224 6.95 -24.42 -10.07
C LYS A 224 7.27 -23.31 -9.07
N GLU A 225 8.55 -23.07 -8.83
CA GLU A 225 9.00 -21.94 -8.01
C GLU A 225 8.62 -20.59 -8.63
N PRO A 226 8.28 -19.58 -7.80
CA PRO A 226 8.08 -18.22 -8.25
C PRO A 226 9.35 -17.63 -8.88
N VAL A 227 9.16 -16.89 -9.99
CA VAL A 227 10.25 -16.20 -10.68
C VAL A 227 10.02 -14.69 -10.58
N ARG A 228 10.99 -13.97 -10.05
CA ARG A 228 10.96 -12.51 -9.98
C ARG A 228 11.00 -11.92 -11.40
N VAL A 229 10.13 -10.94 -11.64
CA VAL A 229 10.11 -10.18 -12.90
C VAL A 229 11.06 -8.98 -12.77
N PRO A 230 12.16 -8.91 -13.52
CA PRO A 230 13.03 -7.74 -13.49
C PRO A 230 12.32 -6.55 -14.14
N VAL A 231 12.04 -5.52 -13.35
CA VAL A 231 11.49 -4.26 -13.86
C VAL A 231 12.63 -3.26 -14.01
N LYS A 232 12.79 -2.73 -15.24
CA LYS A 232 13.74 -1.66 -15.53
C LYS A 232 12.98 -0.41 -15.93
N ILE A 233 13.11 0.63 -15.13
CA ILE A 233 12.50 1.94 -15.40
C ILE A 233 13.57 2.84 -16.03
N ASN A 234 13.32 3.29 -17.25
CA ASN A 234 14.14 4.32 -17.89
C ASN A 234 13.33 5.64 -17.82
N THR A 235 13.91 6.66 -17.21
CA THR A 235 13.29 7.98 -17.12
C THR A 235 14.20 9.01 -17.80
N ASP A 236 13.60 9.97 -18.47
CA ASP A 236 14.29 11.15 -19.01
C ASP A 236 14.23 12.31 -17.98
N ILE A 237 14.26 11.97 -16.69
CA ILE A 237 14.23 12.97 -15.62
C ILE A 237 15.56 13.72 -15.65
N ASP A 238 15.49 15.01 -15.97
CA ASP A 238 16.59 15.95 -15.84
C ASP A 238 16.77 16.28 -14.34
N THR A 239 17.68 15.58 -13.68
CA THR A 239 17.94 15.70 -12.24
C THR A 239 18.69 16.99 -11.86
N ASP A 240 19.15 17.77 -12.86
CA ASP A 240 19.94 18.98 -12.62
C ASP A 240 19.09 20.24 -12.44
N LYS A 241 17.76 20.13 -12.56
CA LYS A 241 16.86 21.26 -12.37
C LYS A 241 16.45 21.42 -10.92
N VAL A 242 16.94 22.47 -10.30
CA VAL A 242 16.43 22.93 -9.00
C VAL A 242 15.09 23.64 -9.22
N ILE A 243 14.01 23.01 -8.75
CA ILE A 243 12.69 23.63 -8.75
C ILE A 243 12.47 24.31 -7.40
N ARG A 244 12.25 25.63 -7.41
CA ARG A 244 11.85 26.38 -6.22
C ARG A 244 10.35 26.55 -6.22
N SER A 245 9.69 26.05 -5.19
CA SER A 245 8.24 26.16 -5.03
C SER A 245 7.87 26.65 -3.63
N LEU A 246 6.77 27.36 -3.51
CA LEU A 246 6.18 27.71 -2.22
C LEU A 246 5.16 26.63 -1.86
N ALA A 247 5.45 25.84 -0.82
CA ALA A 247 4.54 24.83 -0.31
C ALA A 247 3.81 25.36 0.92
N SER A 248 2.49 25.42 0.88
CA SER A 248 1.63 25.81 2.02
C SER A 248 0.91 24.64 2.68
N ARG A 249 1.11 23.41 2.17
CA ARG A 249 0.49 22.17 2.66
C ARG A 249 1.30 20.96 2.20
N GLY A 250 0.98 19.79 2.75
CA GLY A 250 1.55 18.52 2.28
C GLY A 250 2.65 17.96 3.18
N ALA A 251 3.04 18.66 4.27
CA ALA A 251 3.91 18.05 5.26
C ALA A 251 3.21 16.85 5.91
N THR A 252 3.90 15.70 5.93
CA THR A 252 3.38 14.44 6.47
C THR A 252 3.82 14.17 7.90
N HIS A 253 4.89 14.83 8.34
CA HIS A 253 5.38 14.78 9.71
C HIS A 253 6.09 16.10 10.06
N VAL A 254 6.01 16.52 11.33
CA VAL A 254 6.58 17.78 11.80
C VAL A 254 7.16 17.55 13.19
N ALA A 255 8.37 18.10 13.43
CA ALA A 255 9.02 18.15 14.74
C ALA A 255 9.56 19.56 14.99
N VAL A 256 9.42 20.03 16.23
CA VAL A 256 9.94 21.35 16.63
C VAL A 256 11.24 21.15 17.41
N SER A 257 12.26 21.94 17.09
CA SER A 257 13.53 21.88 17.82
C SER A 257 13.33 22.23 19.30
N PRO A 258 14.12 21.68 20.23
CA PRO A 258 13.94 21.88 21.67
C PRO A 258 13.96 23.34 22.11
N LYS A 259 14.65 24.19 21.36
CA LYS A 259 14.73 25.65 21.62
C LYS A 259 13.65 26.45 20.87
N GLY A 260 12.76 25.79 20.12
CA GLY A 260 11.70 26.42 19.36
C GLY A 260 12.18 27.36 18.23
N LYS A 261 13.39 27.16 17.71
CA LYS A 261 13.95 28.02 16.65
C LYS A 261 13.80 27.43 15.26
N ASP A 262 13.83 26.10 15.15
CA ASP A 262 13.70 25.35 13.91
C ASP A 262 12.50 24.42 13.97
N VAL A 263 11.94 24.16 12.81
CA VAL A 263 10.89 23.17 12.58
C VAL A 263 11.39 22.22 11.50
N ALA A 264 11.55 20.95 11.81
CA ALA A 264 11.80 19.90 10.85
C ALA A 264 10.47 19.33 10.32
N PHE A 265 10.41 19.01 9.06
CA PHE A 265 9.23 18.41 8.46
C PHE A 265 9.60 17.52 7.27
N VAL A 266 8.70 16.61 6.94
CA VAL A 266 8.82 15.77 5.75
C VAL A 266 7.85 16.26 4.70
N LEU A 267 8.35 16.55 3.50
CA LEU A 267 7.56 17.01 2.36
C LEU A 267 8.01 16.26 1.10
N ASN A 268 7.05 15.67 0.39
CA ASN A 268 7.29 14.87 -0.82
C ASN A 268 8.31 13.74 -0.68
N GLY A 269 8.52 13.25 0.55
CA GLY A 269 9.46 12.19 0.86
C GLY A 269 10.84 12.65 1.30
N ASP A 270 11.14 13.94 1.28
CA ASP A 270 12.40 14.51 1.79
C ASP A 270 12.22 15.20 3.13
N VAL A 271 13.29 15.24 3.91
CA VAL A 271 13.38 15.96 5.17
C VAL A 271 13.88 17.38 4.95
N TYR A 272 13.16 18.34 5.49
CA TYR A 272 13.50 19.76 5.48
C TYR A 272 13.53 20.32 6.90
N VAL A 273 14.31 21.39 7.09
CA VAL A 273 14.27 22.19 8.30
C VAL A 273 14.07 23.65 7.92
N THR A 274 13.12 24.31 8.55
CA THR A 274 12.85 25.75 8.37
C THR A 274 12.94 26.50 9.71
N THR A 275 13.26 27.77 9.66
CA THR A 275 13.17 28.64 10.84
C THR A 275 11.70 28.86 11.23
N ILE A 276 11.45 29.17 12.50
CA ILE A 276 10.08 29.39 13.00
C ILE A 276 9.38 30.59 12.34
N ASP A 277 10.14 31.53 11.85
CA ASP A 277 9.64 32.69 11.08
C ASP A 277 9.55 32.40 9.56
N PHE A 278 9.87 31.16 9.14
CA PHE A 278 9.89 30.73 7.75
C PHE A 278 10.80 31.55 6.82
N SER A 279 11.77 32.26 7.36
CA SER A 279 12.66 33.12 6.57
C SER A 279 13.61 32.31 5.69
N THR A 280 13.95 31.09 6.10
CA THR A 280 14.78 30.18 5.29
C THR A 280 14.43 28.73 5.54
N THR A 281 14.63 27.91 4.52
CA THR A 281 14.42 26.46 4.57
C THR A 281 15.64 25.75 4.00
N LYS A 282 16.15 24.76 4.71
CA LYS A 282 17.22 23.89 4.28
C LYS A 282 16.67 22.50 4.01
N GLN A 283 16.97 21.96 2.83
CA GLN A 283 16.76 20.55 2.54
C GLN A 283 17.84 19.73 3.21
N ILE A 284 17.45 18.72 3.99
CA ILE A 284 18.37 17.83 4.73
C ILE A 284 18.66 16.60 3.88
N THR A 285 17.62 16.01 3.27
CA THR A 285 17.77 14.87 2.38
C THR A 285 17.41 15.26 0.95
N CYS A 286 18.07 14.66 -0.01
CA CYS A 286 17.81 14.82 -1.44
C CYS A 286 18.14 13.49 -2.11
N THR A 287 17.28 12.50 -1.90
CA THR A 287 17.47 11.14 -2.41
C THR A 287 16.24 10.71 -3.20
N PRO A 288 16.34 9.76 -4.13
CA PRO A 288 15.17 9.25 -4.84
C PRO A 288 14.27 8.38 -3.96
N GLU A 289 14.76 7.96 -2.80
CA GLU A 289 14.03 7.17 -1.82
C GLU A 289 13.15 8.06 -0.94
N ARG A 290 12.23 7.45 -0.24
CA ARG A 290 11.30 8.15 0.63
C ARG A 290 11.82 8.20 2.06
N GLU A 291 11.77 9.38 2.67
CA GLU A 291 11.91 9.60 4.09
C GLU A 291 10.53 9.82 4.75
N ARG A 292 10.44 9.41 6.02
CA ARG A 292 9.26 9.64 6.86
C ARG A 292 9.70 10.10 8.23
N ARG A 293 8.81 10.33 9.15
CA ARG A 293 9.04 10.58 10.57
C ARG A 293 10.36 11.31 10.84
N VAL A 294 10.31 12.45 11.42
CA VAL A 294 11.48 13.22 11.80
C VAL A 294 11.36 13.63 13.26
N ASP A 295 12.47 13.58 14.01
CA ASP A 295 12.54 14.06 15.39
C ASP A 295 13.86 14.78 15.66
N PHE A 296 13.86 15.76 16.57
CA PHE A 296 15.04 16.51 16.95
C PHE A 296 15.72 15.92 18.18
N ARG A 297 17.06 15.87 18.14
CA ARG A 297 17.86 15.60 19.33
C ARG A 297 17.73 16.76 20.33
N ALA A 298 17.87 16.45 21.64
CA ALA A 298 17.68 17.39 22.74
C ALA A 298 18.52 18.67 22.66
N ASP A 299 19.67 18.63 22.01
CA ASP A 299 20.54 19.78 21.78
C ASP A 299 20.13 20.64 20.57
N GLY A 300 19.23 20.14 19.73
CA GLY A 300 18.78 20.78 18.50
C GLY A 300 19.76 20.71 17.34
N ARG A 301 20.83 19.91 17.46
CA ARG A 301 21.93 19.84 16.49
C ARG A 301 21.82 18.64 15.52
N ALA A 302 20.89 17.74 15.74
CA ALA A 302 20.66 16.60 14.89
C ALA A 302 19.16 16.32 14.75
N VAL A 303 18.81 15.70 13.63
CA VAL A 303 17.50 15.10 13.39
C VAL A 303 17.68 13.62 13.10
N VAL A 304 16.73 12.82 13.54
CA VAL A 304 16.60 11.40 13.20
C VAL A 304 15.37 11.20 12.32
N TYR A 305 15.44 10.30 11.36
CA TYR A 305 14.33 9.97 10.44
C TYR A 305 14.48 8.54 9.94
N ASP A 306 13.38 7.98 9.42
CA ASP A 306 13.40 6.71 8.71
C ASP A 306 13.43 6.95 7.19
N SER A 307 14.25 6.16 6.49
CA SER A 307 14.43 6.21 5.03
C SER A 307 14.44 4.81 4.43
N GLU A 308 13.87 4.65 3.22
CA GLU A 308 13.84 3.35 2.52
C GLU A 308 15.03 3.13 1.58
N ARG A 309 16.16 3.78 1.85
CA ARG A 309 17.39 3.63 1.06
C ARG A 309 17.83 2.17 0.98
N GLY A 310 18.19 1.76 -0.22
CA GLY A 310 18.54 0.36 -0.47
C GLY A 310 17.35 -0.60 -0.46
N GLY A 311 16.11 -0.09 -0.50
CA GLY A 311 14.88 -0.89 -0.49
C GLY A 311 14.48 -1.40 0.90
N ILE A 312 15.15 -0.95 1.96
CA ILE A 312 14.86 -1.35 3.35
C ILE A 312 14.74 -0.10 4.22
N TRP A 313 13.61 0.03 4.92
CA TRP A 313 13.42 1.09 5.89
C TRP A 313 14.44 0.99 7.01
N SER A 314 15.22 2.03 7.18
CA SER A 314 16.31 2.11 8.16
C SER A 314 16.32 3.48 8.84
N ILE A 315 16.91 3.57 10.03
CA ILE A 315 16.99 4.80 10.78
C ILE A 315 18.30 5.53 10.46
N TYR A 316 18.18 6.78 10.06
CA TYR A 316 19.30 7.67 9.78
C TYR A 316 19.29 8.86 10.75
N GLU A 317 20.47 9.39 11.01
CA GLU A 317 20.68 10.63 11.74
C GLU A 317 21.45 11.62 10.87
N ALA A 318 20.97 12.85 10.79
CA ALA A 318 21.67 13.96 10.17
C ALA A 318 22.08 14.96 11.25
N GLU A 319 23.38 15.25 11.38
CA GLU A 319 23.98 16.06 12.44
C GLU A 319 24.81 17.20 11.88
N ILE A 320 24.77 18.37 12.54
CA ILE A 320 25.60 19.51 12.23
C ILE A 320 27.07 19.17 12.55
N VAL A 321 27.96 19.33 11.57
CA VAL A 321 29.38 19.00 11.70
C VAL A 321 30.12 20.03 12.53
N ASN A 322 29.91 21.32 12.28
CA ASN A 322 30.64 22.41 12.94
C ASN A 322 30.05 22.73 14.31
N ASP A 323 30.83 22.51 15.38
CA ASP A 323 30.40 22.74 16.77
C ASP A 323 30.02 24.19 17.08
N LYS A 324 30.50 25.15 16.30
CA LYS A 324 30.19 26.58 16.47
C LYS A 324 28.85 26.98 15.85
N GLU A 325 28.22 26.11 15.08
CA GLU A 325 26.96 26.38 14.43
C GLU A 325 25.79 25.77 15.24
N PRO A 326 24.98 26.57 15.94
CA PRO A 326 23.98 26.05 16.87
C PRO A 326 22.63 25.77 16.25
N VAL A 327 22.44 26.12 14.98
CA VAL A 327 21.09 26.09 14.29
C VAL A 327 21.20 25.34 12.98
N MET A 328 20.36 24.33 12.83
CA MET A 328 20.43 23.42 11.69
C MET A 328 20.12 24.13 10.36
N THR A 329 19.17 25.06 10.36
CA THR A 329 18.77 25.78 9.15
C THR A 329 19.92 26.59 8.54
N TYR A 330 20.84 27.10 9.37
CA TYR A 330 21.97 27.96 8.93
C TYR A 330 23.33 27.26 8.91
N CYS A 331 23.39 25.97 9.29
CA CYS A 331 24.66 25.27 9.31
C CYS A 331 25.25 25.11 7.91
N THR A 332 26.58 25.09 7.82
CA THR A 332 27.29 24.94 6.53
C THR A 332 27.40 23.50 6.09
N GLU A 333 27.52 22.57 7.02
CA GLU A 333 27.71 21.14 6.70
C GLU A 333 26.89 20.26 7.64
N ILE A 334 26.26 19.24 7.04
CA ILE A 334 25.51 18.18 7.72
C ILE A 334 26.14 16.84 7.35
N LYS A 335 26.33 15.99 8.34
CA LYS A 335 26.77 14.63 8.17
C LYS A 335 25.62 13.67 8.48
N GLU A 336 25.31 12.79 7.54
CA GLU A 336 24.37 11.68 7.73
C GLU A 336 25.09 10.41 8.18
N ARG A 337 24.42 9.61 9.01
CA ARG A 337 24.85 8.25 9.34
C ARG A 337 23.67 7.32 9.50
N LEU A 338 23.86 6.08 9.09
CA LEU A 338 22.95 4.99 9.37
C LEU A 338 23.08 4.57 10.84
N LEU A 339 21.96 4.47 11.57
CA LEU A 339 21.93 4.06 12.97
C LEU A 339 21.61 2.56 13.15
N THR A 340 20.78 1.98 12.28
CA THR A 340 20.39 0.56 12.31
C THR A 340 21.29 -0.28 11.43
N ASP A 341 21.02 -1.59 11.35
CA ASP A 341 21.85 -2.54 10.62
C ASP A 341 21.73 -2.46 9.09
N GLY A 342 20.74 -1.73 8.54
CA GLY A 342 20.49 -1.63 7.10
C GLY A 342 19.90 -2.87 6.43
N VAL A 343 19.59 -3.90 7.21
CA VAL A 343 19.01 -5.17 6.73
C VAL A 343 17.66 -5.49 7.36
N THR A 344 17.43 -4.99 8.57
CA THR A 344 16.18 -5.20 9.32
C THR A 344 15.32 -3.95 9.21
N THR A 345 14.09 -4.11 8.74
CA THR A 345 13.15 -3.00 8.60
C THR A 345 12.92 -2.27 9.92
N SER A 346 13.21 -0.97 9.94
CA SER A 346 13.19 -0.11 11.12
C SER A 346 12.46 1.20 10.85
N PHE A 347 11.52 1.58 11.75
CA PHE A 347 10.61 2.71 11.54
C PHE A 347 10.48 3.60 12.77
N GLN A 348 9.89 4.78 12.58
CA GLN A 348 9.36 5.66 13.61
C GLN A 348 10.39 6.01 14.70
N PRO A 349 11.56 6.55 14.32
CA PRO A 349 12.56 6.90 15.32
C PRO A 349 12.10 8.04 16.24
N LEU A 350 12.48 7.95 17.51
CA LEU A 350 12.21 8.96 18.51
C LEU A 350 13.41 9.07 19.47
N TYR A 351 14.00 10.26 19.60
CA TYR A 351 15.08 10.49 20.56
C TYR A 351 14.60 10.38 22.01
N SER A 352 15.48 9.90 22.88
CA SER A 352 15.29 10.06 24.32
C SER A 352 15.42 11.54 24.72
N PRO A 353 14.75 11.99 25.82
CA PRO A 353 14.84 13.36 26.30
C PRO A 353 16.26 13.85 26.57
N ASP A 354 17.18 12.98 26.95
CA ASP A 354 18.61 13.30 27.14
C ASP A 354 19.42 13.27 25.83
N GLY A 355 18.80 12.91 24.69
CA GLY A 355 19.42 12.85 23.37
C GLY A 355 20.45 11.74 23.16
N LYS A 356 20.57 10.78 24.08
CA LYS A 356 21.59 9.71 24.00
C LYS A 356 21.14 8.42 23.37
N LYS A 357 19.83 8.23 23.23
CA LYS A 357 19.24 7.01 22.71
C LYS A 357 18.19 7.34 21.65
N VAL A 358 17.90 6.39 20.78
CA VAL A 358 16.79 6.43 19.85
C VAL A 358 15.96 5.17 20.02
N ALA A 359 14.66 5.33 20.28
CA ALA A 359 13.69 4.25 20.21
C ALA A 359 13.12 4.16 18.78
N TYR A 360 12.84 2.94 18.33
CA TYR A 360 12.27 2.70 16.99
C TYR A 360 11.51 1.39 16.96
N LEU A 361 10.63 1.25 15.97
CA LEU A 361 9.87 0.04 15.71
C LEU A 361 10.64 -0.84 14.72
N GLN A 362 10.92 -2.08 15.07
CA GLN A 362 11.57 -3.07 14.22
C GLN A 362 10.57 -4.08 13.69
N ASN A 363 10.55 -4.33 12.39
CA ASN A 363 9.66 -5.26 11.68
C ASN A 363 8.15 -5.05 11.99
N ARG A 364 7.76 -3.87 12.46
CA ARG A 364 6.40 -3.57 12.96
C ARG A 364 5.97 -4.41 14.17
N GLU A 365 6.89 -5.04 14.86
CA GLU A 365 6.62 -6.00 15.93
C GLU A 365 7.32 -5.66 17.23
N ALA A 366 8.61 -5.36 17.19
CA ALA A 366 9.40 -5.09 18.38
C ALA A 366 9.73 -3.60 18.52
N ILE A 367 9.67 -3.07 19.73
CA ILE A 367 10.22 -1.74 20.05
C ILE A 367 11.64 -1.92 20.52
N CYS A 368 12.58 -1.33 19.79
CA CYS A 368 14.01 -1.38 20.05
C CYS A 368 14.55 -0.02 20.47
N ILE A 369 15.64 -0.03 21.24
CA ILE A 369 16.36 1.17 21.68
C ILE A 369 17.82 1.02 21.32
N ILE A 370 18.36 1.96 20.55
CA ILE A 370 19.78 2.06 20.24
C ILE A 370 20.44 3.14 21.13
N ASP A 371 21.58 2.83 21.72
CA ASP A 371 22.45 3.77 22.40
C ASP A 371 23.40 4.41 21.38
N LEU A 372 23.30 5.73 21.21
CA LEU A 372 24.00 6.46 20.14
C LEU A 372 25.53 6.49 20.30
N LYS A 373 26.03 6.33 21.51
CA LYS A 373 27.47 6.32 21.80
C LYS A 373 28.08 4.95 21.47
N SER A 374 27.44 3.88 21.92
CA SER A 374 27.96 2.53 21.74
C SER A 374 27.50 1.83 20.46
N GLY A 375 26.43 2.33 19.83
CA GLY A 375 25.75 1.67 18.70
C GLY A 375 25.02 0.38 19.08
N LYS A 376 24.93 0.04 20.37
CA LYS A 376 24.27 -1.20 20.82
C LYS A 376 22.76 -1.01 20.85
N THR A 377 22.06 -2.01 20.30
CA THR A 377 20.61 -2.09 20.33
C THR A 377 20.13 -3.08 21.39
N LYS A 378 19.05 -2.73 22.09
CA LYS A 378 18.30 -3.64 22.96
C LYS A 378 16.83 -3.67 22.60
N VAL A 379 16.18 -4.78 22.77
CA VAL A 379 14.72 -4.89 22.66
C VAL A 379 14.11 -4.38 23.97
N ALA A 380 13.22 -3.38 23.84
CA ALA A 380 12.47 -2.84 24.98
C ALA A 380 11.12 -3.52 25.12
N MET A 381 10.46 -3.86 23.99
CA MET A 381 9.22 -4.62 23.95
C MET A 381 9.35 -5.68 22.86
N ASP A 382 9.13 -6.93 23.25
CA ASP A 382 9.22 -8.09 22.36
C ASP A 382 8.01 -8.18 21.43
N ALA A 383 8.22 -8.68 20.21
CA ALA A 383 7.23 -8.91 19.18
C ALA A 383 5.96 -9.65 19.66
N LYS A 384 6.08 -10.56 20.60
CA LYS A 384 4.93 -11.32 21.14
C LYS A 384 3.91 -10.47 21.91
N TYR A 385 4.31 -9.27 22.33
CA TYR A 385 3.44 -8.33 23.07
C TYR A 385 3.01 -7.13 22.24
N ASN A 386 3.51 -7.02 21.03
CA ASN A 386 3.29 -5.86 20.18
C ASN A 386 2.96 -6.30 18.76
N TYR A 387 1.98 -5.63 18.16
CA TYR A 387 1.54 -5.94 16.81
C TYR A 387 1.08 -4.66 16.11
N SER A 388 1.73 -4.33 14.98
CA SER A 388 1.39 -3.19 14.16
C SER A 388 0.62 -3.63 12.92
N TYR A 389 -0.53 -3.04 12.67
CA TYR A 389 -1.35 -3.31 11.48
C TYR A 389 -0.90 -2.51 10.27
N SER A 390 -0.48 -1.26 10.51
CA SER A 390 -0.06 -0.35 9.46
C SER A 390 1.03 0.60 9.95
N ASP A 391 1.67 1.30 9.03
CA ASP A 391 2.67 2.30 9.37
C ASP A 391 2.02 3.42 10.18
N GLY A 392 2.55 3.64 11.39
CA GLY A 392 2.12 4.71 12.29
C GLY A 392 0.96 4.36 13.23
N ASP A 393 0.53 3.10 13.29
CA ASP A 393 -0.48 2.66 14.25
C ASP A 393 0.09 2.32 15.64
N GLN A 394 1.40 2.19 15.76
CA GLN A 394 2.11 2.04 17.03
C GLN A 394 2.55 3.39 17.58
N TYR A 395 2.20 3.64 18.83
CA TYR A 395 2.58 4.85 19.55
C TYR A 395 3.41 4.48 20.78
N PHE A 396 4.59 5.04 20.87
CA PHE A 396 5.43 4.96 22.06
C PHE A 396 6.04 6.33 22.33
N THR A 397 6.38 6.58 23.56
CA THR A 397 7.04 7.80 23.98
C THR A 397 8.02 7.50 25.11
N TRP A 398 8.94 8.39 25.32
CA TRP A 398 9.87 8.32 26.42
C TRP A 398 9.26 8.88 27.71
N SER A 399 9.65 8.32 28.84
CA SER A 399 9.48 8.99 30.12
C SER A 399 10.46 10.18 30.23
N PRO A 400 10.14 11.24 30.99
CA PRO A 400 11.00 12.42 31.05
C PRO A 400 12.43 12.17 31.57
N ASP A 401 12.66 11.08 32.26
CA ASP A 401 13.95 10.67 32.82
C ASP A 401 14.80 9.79 31.88
N SER A 402 14.34 9.59 30.60
CA SER A 402 15.07 8.79 29.58
C SER A 402 15.24 7.32 29.95
#